data_b758cb4b296a0e586c8b05c9f1cb244f
#
_entry.id   b758cb4b296a0e586c8b05c9f1cb244f
#
_cell.length_a   1.000
_cell.length_b   1.000
_cell.length_c   1.000
_cell.angle_alpha   90.00
_cell.angle_beta   90.00
_cell.angle_gamma   90.00
#
_symmetry.space_group_name_H-M   'P 1'
#
loop_
_entity.id
_entity.type
_entity.pdbx_description
1 polymer ?
#
loop_
_entity_poly.entity_id
_entity_poly.type
_entity_poly.pdbx_seq_one_letter_code
_entity_poly.pdbx_strand_id
1 'polypeptide(L)'
;MDDKVKEVLLITQEECAEVTQAISKVFRFGLNERWPEPIDPTNKERLEEEAGDLLCMIDIMVENGIISDEKLNKARTSKREKLKT
;
A
#
# COMPACT_ATOMS: atom_id res chain seq x y z
N MET A 1 -22.84 -4.57 7.24
CA MET A 1 -21.64 -3.71 7.25
C MET A 1 -22.11 -2.26 7.17
N ASP A 2 -21.66 -1.40 8.09
CA ASP A 2 -22.09 -0.01 8.04
C ASP A 2 -21.41 0.77 6.90
N ASP A 3 -21.94 1.96 6.62
CA ASP A 3 -21.47 2.75 5.47
C ASP A 3 -20.02 3.23 5.64
N LYS A 4 -19.60 3.52 6.87
CA LYS A 4 -18.24 3.96 7.13
C LYS A 4 -17.24 2.83 6.87
N VAL A 5 -17.55 1.62 7.31
CA VAL A 5 -16.71 0.45 7.07
C VAL A 5 -16.59 0.19 5.57
N LYS A 6 -17.71 0.25 4.84
CA LYS A 6 -17.71 0.08 3.39
C LYS A 6 -16.81 1.09 2.70
N GLU A 7 -16.94 2.37 3.09
CA GLU A 7 -16.13 3.45 2.52
C GLU A 7 -14.64 3.21 2.72
N VAL A 8 -14.24 2.88 3.96
CA VAL A 8 -12.84 2.64 4.30
C VAL A 8 -12.28 1.46 3.50
N LEU A 9 -13.05 0.37 3.41
CA LEU A 9 -12.61 -0.82 2.68
C LEU A 9 -12.49 -0.56 1.17
N LEU A 10 -13.42 0.21 0.59
CA LEU A 10 -13.36 0.56 -0.83
C LEU A 10 -12.14 1.41 -1.14
N ILE A 11 -11.85 2.41 -0.31
CA ILE A 11 -10.66 3.25 -0.51
C ILE A 11 -9.39 2.42 -0.33
N THR A 12 -9.36 1.55 0.68
CA THR A 12 -8.20 0.67 0.90
C THR A 12 -7.95 -0.22 -0.31
N GLN A 13 -9.02 -0.77 -0.89
CA GLN A 13 -8.90 -1.60 -2.09
C GLN A 13 -8.32 -0.81 -3.26
N GLU A 14 -8.76 0.44 -3.43
CA GLU A 14 -8.23 1.33 -4.47
C GLU A 14 -6.73 1.59 -4.26
N GLU A 15 -6.31 1.84 -3.00
CA GLU A 15 -4.91 2.08 -2.69
C GLU A 15 -4.06 0.82 -2.93
N CYS A 16 -4.60 -0.37 -2.69
CA CYS A 16 -3.91 -1.62 -3.04
C CYS A 16 -3.66 -1.71 -4.54
N ALA A 17 -4.65 -1.32 -5.34
CA ALA A 17 -4.53 -1.33 -6.80
C ALA A 17 -3.47 -0.32 -7.27
N GLU A 18 -3.42 0.86 -6.64
CA GLU A 18 -2.42 1.87 -6.97
C GLU A 18 -0.99 1.40 -6.68
N VAL A 19 -0.79 0.69 -5.56
CA VAL A 19 0.52 0.10 -5.24
C VAL A 19 0.89 -0.94 -6.31
N THR A 20 -0.06 -1.78 -6.70
CA THR A 20 0.17 -2.79 -7.74
C THR A 20 0.60 -2.14 -9.04
N GLN A 21 -0.07 -1.06 -9.45
CA GLN A 21 0.29 -0.32 -10.66
C GLN A 21 1.67 0.30 -10.58
N ALA A 22 2.01 0.88 -9.42
CA ALA A 22 3.33 1.48 -9.21
C ALA A 22 4.44 0.43 -9.33
N ILE A 23 4.22 -0.76 -8.76
CA ILE A 23 5.17 -1.88 -8.86
C ILE A 23 5.32 -2.32 -10.32
N SER A 24 4.21 -2.42 -11.06
CA SER A 24 4.25 -2.78 -12.48
C SER A 24 5.11 -1.82 -13.28
N LYS A 25 5.03 -0.52 -12.99
CA LYS A 25 5.85 0.48 -13.67
C LYS A 25 7.33 0.32 -13.34
N VAL A 26 7.66 -0.07 -12.11
CA VAL A 26 9.04 -0.35 -11.74
C VAL A 26 9.60 -1.50 -12.58
N PHE A 27 8.83 -2.58 -12.75
CA PHE A 27 9.26 -3.70 -13.59
C PHE A 27 9.42 -3.32 -15.06
N ARG A 28 8.56 -2.46 -15.56
CA ARG A 28 8.58 -2.07 -16.98
C ARG A 28 9.65 -1.04 -17.30
N PHE A 29 9.91 -0.11 -16.39
CA PHE A 29 10.73 1.07 -16.67
C PHE A 29 11.91 1.28 -15.71
N GLY A 30 11.96 0.58 -14.57
CA GLY A 30 13.03 0.72 -13.57
C GLY A 30 12.64 1.69 -12.45
N LEU A 31 13.32 1.53 -11.30
CA LEU A 31 13.08 2.33 -10.10
C LEU A 31 13.36 3.81 -10.31
N ASN A 32 14.45 4.11 -10.99
CA ASN A 32 14.96 5.48 -11.09
C ASN A 32 14.48 6.23 -12.32
N GLU A 33 13.65 5.61 -13.14
CA GLU A 33 13.12 6.22 -14.35
C GLU A 33 12.04 7.25 -14.02
N ARG A 34 12.11 8.39 -14.75
CA ARG A 34 11.12 9.48 -14.66
C ARG A 34 10.28 9.44 -15.93
N TRP A 35 8.98 9.62 -15.78
CA TRP A 35 8.09 9.56 -16.94
C TRP A 35 6.80 10.32 -16.63
N PRO A 36 6.21 11.05 -17.60
CA PRO A 36 6.64 11.16 -19.00
C PRO A 36 7.77 12.15 -19.25
N GLU A 37 8.04 13.05 -18.32
CA GLU A 37 9.05 14.09 -18.51
C GLU A 37 10.19 13.94 -17.50
N PRO A 38 11.39 14.47 -17.82
CA PRO A 38 12.53 14.38 -16.88
C PRO A 38 12.29 15.05 -15.53
N ILE A 39 11.33 15.97 -15.43
CA ILE A 39 10.99 16.66 -14.20
C ILE A 39 10.02 15.86 -13.32
N ASP A 40 9.37 14.87 -13.91
CA ASP A 40 8.38 14.07 -13.18
C ASP A 40 9.04 13.19 -12.12
N PRO A 41 8.30 12.74 -11.10
CA PRO A 41 8.86 11.87 -10.06
C PRO A 41 9.33 10.54 -10.65
N THR A 42 10.32 9.94 -9.99
CA THR A 42 10.80 8.61 -10.34
C THR A 42 9.73 7.57 -10.00
N ASN A 43 9.83 6.39 -10.58
CA ASN A 43 8.93 5.28 -10.22
C ASN A 43 9.09 4.88 -8.75
N LYS A 44 10.30 5.01 -8.20
CA LYS A 44 10.54 4.80 -6.77
C LYS A 44 9.74 5.79 -5.93
N GLU A 45 9.79 7.07 -6.29
CA GLU A 45 9.05 8.12 -5.57
C GLU A 45 7.55 7.89 -5.65
N ARG A 46 7.04 7.47 -6.80
CA ARG A 46 5.62 7.14 -6.97
C ARG A 46 5.24 5.95 -6.11
N LEU A 47 6.09 4.92 -6.07
CA LEU A 47 5.86 3.75 -5.22
C LEU A 47 5.82 4.13 -3.74
N GLU A 48 6.75 4.99 -3.31
CA GLU A 48 6.78 5.47 -1.92
C GLU A 48 5.48 6.19 -1.55
N GLU A 49 4.97 7.04 -2.45
CA GLU A 49 3.72 7.76 -2.24
C GLU A 49 2.54 6.79 -2.12
N GLU A 50 2.42 5.87 -3.07
CA GLU A 50 1.31 4.92 -3.07
C GLU A 50 1.36 3.96 -1.87
N ALA A 51 2.55 3.53 -1.48
CA ALA A 51 2.73 2.70 -0.29
C ALA A 51 2.35 3.45 0.98
N GLY A 52 2.70 4.74 1.05
CA GLY A 52 2.30 5.60 2.18
C GLY A 52 0.79 5.76 2.27
N ASP A 53 0.12 5.96 1.13
CA ASP A 53 -1.34 6.06 1.07
C ASP A 53 -1.99 4.77 1.57
N LEU A 54 -1.47 3.62 1.19
CA LEU A 54 -1.97 2.34 1.65
C LEU A 54 -1.77 2.17 3.16
N LEU A 55 -0.59 2.52 3.68
CA LEU A 55 -0.31 2.45 5.12
C LEU A 55 -1.29 3.32 5.91
N CYS A 56 -1.60 4.51 5.40
CA CYS A 56 -2.59 5.39 6.01
C CYS A 56 -3.95 4.70 6.12
N MET A 57 -4.38 4.03 5.06
CA MET A 57 -5.67 3.33 5.07
C MET A 57 -5.66 2.14 6.02
N ILE A 58 -4.53 1.45 6.16
CA ILE A 58 -4.40 0.37 7.15
C ILE A 58 -4.54 0.93 8.56
N ASP A 59 -3.90 2.07 8.85
CA ASP A 59 -4.03 2.74 10.14
C ASP A 59 -5.49 3.12 10.41
N ILE A 60 -6.18 3.64 9.41
CA ILE A 60 -7.60 4.02 9.54
C ILE A 60 -8.48 2.80 9.82
N MET A 61 -8.19 1.64 9.20
CA MET A 61 -8.91 0.40 9.49
C MET A 61 -8.74 0.00 10.96
N VAL A 62 -7.54 0.12 11.51
CA VAL A 62 -7.28 -0.16 12.93
C VAL A 62 -8.05 0.84 13.81
N GLU A 63 -7.96 2.12 13.50
CA GLU A 63 -8.62 3.19 14.27
C GLU A 63 -10.14 3.02 14.32
N ASN A 64 -10.72 2.49 13.27
CA ASN A 64 -12.17 2.24 13.18
C ASN A 64 -12.58 0.85 13.65
N GLY A 65 -11.64 0.07 14.20
CA GLY A 65 -11.93 -1.24 14.73
C GLY A 65 -12.28 -2.30 13.69
N ILE A 66 -11.96 -2.03 12.42
CA ILE A 66 -12.24 -2.98 11.33
C ILE A 66 -11.28 -4.17 11.43
N ILE A 67 -10.03 -3.91 11.80
CA ILE A 67 -9.02 -4.93 12.06
C ILE A 67 -8.32 -4.65 13.39
N SER A 68 -7.75 -5.68 13.97
CA SER A 68 -7.06 -5.61 15.26
C SER A 68 -5.57 -5.30 15.06
N ASP A 69 -5.06 -4.31 15.78
CA ASP A 69 -3.63 -3.97 15.75
C ASP A 69 -2.78 -5.15 16.20
N GLU A 70 -3.22 -5.87 17.24
CA GLU A 70 -2.51 -7.06 17.74
C GLU A 70 -2.39 -8.13 16.66
N LYS A 71 -3.49 -8.46 15.99
CA LYS A 71 -3.49 -9.49 14.94
C LYS A 71 -2.72 -9.05 13.71
N LEU A 72 -2.79 -7.76 13.39
CA LEU A 72 -2.02 -7.19 12.28
C LEU A 72 -0.53 -7.36 12.53
N ASN A 73 -0.06 -7.03 13.73
CA ASN A 73 1.35 -7.15 14.10
C ASN A 73 1.83 -8.61 14.12
N LYS A 74 0.98 -9.53 14.60
CA LYS A 74 1.28 -10.97 14.55
C LYS A 74 1.46 -11.45 13.11
N ALA A 75 0.58 -10.99 12.20
CA ALA A 75 0.66 -11.36 10.80
C ALA A 75 1.95 -10.84 10.16
N ARG A 76 2.35 -9.61 10.48
CA ARG A 76 3.59 -9.00 10.00
C ARG A 76 4.80 -9.83 10.44
N THR A 77 4.86 -10.19 11.71
CA THR A 77 5.95 -11.02 12.26
C THR A 77 5.98 -12.40 11.61
N SER A 78 4.80 -13.03 11.47
CA SER A 78 4.68 -14.34 10.84
C SER A 78 5.18 -14.30 9.38
N LYS A 79 4.84 -13.25 8.65
CA LYS A 79 5.29 -13.12 7.26
C LYS A 79 6.81 -12.99 7.17
N ARG A 80 7.42 -12.21 8.05
CA ARG A 80 8.87 -12.07 8.09
C ARG A 80 9.56 -13.41 8.36
N GLU A 81 9.01 -14.21 9.27
CA GLU A 81 9.55 -15.54 9.57
C GLU A 81 9.45 -16.47 8.35
N LYS A 82 8.31 -16.47 7.66
CA LYS A 82 8.12 -17.27 6.45
C LYS A 82 9.11 -16.91 5.36
N LEU A 83 9.48 -15.64 5.26
CA LEU A 83 10.41 -15.18 4.23
C LEU A 83 11.87 -15.52 4.51
N LYS A 84 12.18 -16.00 5.71
CA LYS A 84 13.55 -16.38 6.09
C LYS A 84 13.98 -17.76 5.57
N THR A 85 13.09 -18.51 5.00
CA THR A 85 13.39 -19.87 4.50
C THR A 85 14.12 -19.86 3.17
#